data_abfd20a109e88ea204afa23f7a4d9c1d
#
_entry.id   abfd20a109e88ea204afa23f7a4d9c1d
#
_cell.length_a   1.000
_cell.length_b   1.000
_cell.length_c   1.000
_cell.angle_alpha   90.00
_cell.angle_beta   90.00
_cell.angle_gamma   90.00
#
_symmetry.space_group_name_H-M   'P 1'
#
loop_
_entity.id
_entity.type
_entity.pdbx_description
1 polymer ?
#
loop_
_entity_poly.entity_id
_entity_poly.type
_entity_poly.pdbx_seq_one_letter_code
_entity_poly.pdbx_strand_id
1 'polypeptide(L)' 'MRVNLREARAKLGYTQERMSEAVGISHIYYQKIEEGTRTGNFEIWDKLEDITGIHQRILRANVDNRPVPADNP' A
#
# COMPACT_ATOMS: atom_id res chain seq x y z
N MET A 1 -1.19 6.32 6.72
CA MET A 1 -1.59 5.00 6.23
C MET A 1 -2.04 5.09 4.78
N ARG A 2 -1.71 4.10 4.00
CA ARG A 2 -2.16 4.06 2.61
C ARG A 2 -3.51 3.35 2.53
N VAL A 3 -4.55 4.12 2.82
CA VAL A 3 -5.91 3.58 2.89
C VAL A 3 -6.37 3.03 1.55
N ASN A 4 -6.01 3.71 0.45
CA ASN A 4 -6.42 3.25 -0.87
C ASN A 4 -5.82 1.89 -1.21
N LEU A 5 -4.57 1.67 -0.81
CA LEU A 5 -3.93 0.38 -1.02
C LEU A 5 -4.61 -0.70 -0.20
N ARG A 6 -4.91 -0.41 1.06
CA ARG A 6 -5.59 -1.36 1.92
C ARG A 6 -6.96 -1.74 1.37
N GLU A 7 -7.71 -0.74 0.91
CA GLU A 7 -9.03 -0.99 0.36
C GLU A 7 -8.97 -1.80 -0.92
N ALA A 8 -8.00 -1.50 -1.78
CA ALA A 8 -7.84 -2.26 -3.01
C ALA A 8 -7.51 -3.72 -2.71
N ARG A 9 -6.65 -3.95 -1.73
CA ARG A 9 -6.33 -5.30 -1.29
C ARG A 9 -7.57 -6.02 -0.76
N ALA A 10 -8.33 -5.33 0.08
CA ALA A 10 -9.52 -5.91 0.67
C ALA A 10 -10.55 -6.30 -0.38
N LYS A 11 -10.68 -5.49 -1.42
CA LYS A 11 -11.62 -5.80 -2.51
C LYS A 11 -11.23 -7.07 -3.25
N LEU A 12 -9.95 -7.38 -3.30
CA LEU A 12 -9.47 -8.62 -3.91
C LEU A 12 -9.67 -9.82 -2.99
N GLY A 13 -10.02 -9.57 -1.72
CA GLY A 13 -10.12 -10.64 -0.74
C GLY A 13 -8.76 -11.11 -0.25
N TYR A 14 -7.72 -10.31 -0.41
CA TYR A 14 -6.37 -10.69 -0.02
C TYR A 14 -6.06 -10.23 1.39
N THR A 15 -5.39 -11.11 2.14
CA THR A 15 -4.77 -10.70 3.40
C THR A 15 -3.48 -9.96 3.07
N GLN A 16 -2.91 -9.29 4.06
CA GLN A 16 -1.60 -8.66 3.88
C GLN A 16 -0.55 -9.69 3.51
N GLU A 17 -0.60 -10.86 4.15
CA GLU A 17 0.34 -11.93 3.85
C GLU A 17 0.21 -12.38 2.39
N ARG A 18 -1.01 -12.58 1.94
CA ARG A 18 -1.24 -12.99 0.57
C ARG A 18 -0.74 -11.94 -0.42
N MET A 19 -1.00 -10.68 -0.14
CA MET A 19 -0.52 -9.62 -1.02
C MET A 19 0.99 -9.54 -1.04
N SER A 20 1.63 -9.72 0.12
CA SER A 20 3.10 -9.71 0.16
C SER A 20 3.68 -10.82 -0.70
N GLU A 21 3.06 -11.99 -0.68
CA GLU A 21 3.49 -13.10 -1.53
C GLU A 21 3.33 -12.76 -3.01
N ALA A 22 2.20 -12.16 -3.37
CA ALA A 22 1.94 -11.80 -4.76
C ALA A 22 2.94 -10.77 -5.28
N VAL A 23 3.40 -9.90 -4.41
CA VAL A 23 4.38 -8.87 -4.77
C VAL A 23 5.81 -9.39 -4.68
N GLY A 24 6.04 -10.43 -3.89
CA GLY A 24 7.36 -11.01 -3.73
C GLY A 24 8.20 -10.35 -2.66
N ILE A 25 7.57 -9.82 -1.62
CA ILE A 25 8.28 -9.19 -0.50
C ILE A 25 7.82 -9.82 0.80
N SER A 26 8.53 -9.52 1.89
CA SER A 26 8.16 -10.07 3.17
C SER A 26 6.84 -9.46 3.67
N HIS A 27 6.15 -10.22 4.52
CA HIS A 27 4.90 -9.76 5.11
C HIS A 27 5.11 -8.47 5.93
N ILE A 28 6.18 -8.45 6.70
CA ILE A 28 6.46 -7.30 7.56
C ILE A 28 6.76 -6.05 6.71
N TYR A 29 7.51 -6.22 5.63
CA TYR A 29 7.80 -5.10 4.75
C TYR A 29 6.52 -4.59 4.08
N TYR A 30 5.69 -5.50 3.59
CA TYR A 30 4.42 -5.10 2.98
C TYR A 30 3.55 -4.35 4.00
N GLN A 31 3.50 -4.86 5.22
CA GLN A 31 2.72 -4.22 6.28
C GLN A 31 3.16 -2.77 6.50
N LYS A 32 4.47 -2.54 6.51
CA LYS A 32 5.00 -1.20 6.69
C LYS A 32 4.69 -0.29 5.50
N ILE A 33 4.65 -0.84 4.30
CA ILE A 33 4.26 -0.07 3.12
C ILE A 33 2.79 0.36 3.26
N GLU A 34 1.93 -0.55 3.68
CA GLU A 34 0.52 -0.22 3.84
C GLU A 34 0.31 0.79 4.96
N GLU A 35 1.08 0.69 6.04
CA GLU A 35 1.04 1.65 7.13
C GLU A 35 1.54 3.03 6.72
N GLY A 36 2.38 3.09 5.71
CA GLY A 36 2.94 4.34 5.24
C GLY A 36 4.31 4.65 5.82
N THR A 37 4.90 3.74 6.59
CA THR A 37 6.23 3.95 7.19
C THR A 37 7.36 3.57 6.25
N ARG A 38 7.05 2.86 5.17
CA ARG A 38 8.02 2.54 4.13
C ARG A 38 7.44 2.92 2.79
N THR A 39 8.32 3.34 1.89
CA THR A 39 7.89 3.82 0.57
C THR A 39 7.80 2.72 -0.48
N GLY A 40 8.64 1.69 -0.35
CA GLY A 40 8.75 0.70 -1.40
C GLY A 40 9.59 1.20 -2.56
N ASN A 41 9.55 0.50 -3.68
CA ASN A 41 10.28 0.89 -4.87
C ASN A 41 9.39 0.71 -6.10
N PHE A 42 9.93 1.07 -7.27
CA PHE A 42 9.14 1.02 -8.51
C PHE A 42 8.61 -0.38 -8.81
N GLU A 43 9.41 -1.40 -8.60
CA GLU A 43 8.99 -2.76 -8.91
C GLU A 43 7.78 -3.17 -8.07
N ILE A 44 7.80 -2.80 -6.80
CA ILE A 44 6.69 -3.09 -5.89
C ILE A 44 5.42 -2.41 -6.38
N TRP A 45 5.51 -1.13 -6.69
CA TRP A 45 4.33 -0.37 -7.09
C TRP A 45 3.81 -0.79 -8.47
N ASP A 46 4.70 -1.16 -9.38
CA ASP A 46 4.29 -1.70 -10.67
C ASP A 46 3.51 -2.99 -10.49
N LYS A 47 3.97 -3.87 -9.60
CA LYS A 47 3.27 -5.11 -9.33
C LYS A 47 1.93 -4.88 -8.65
N LEU A 48 1.88 -3.95 -7.72
CA LEU A 48 0.64 -3.62 -7.05
C LEU A 48 -0.38 -3.04 -8.02
N GLU A 49 0.07 -2.21 -8.94
CA GLU A 49 -0.80 -1.68 -9.98
C GLU A 49 -1.34 -2.80 -10.85
N ASP A 50 -0.49 -3.75 -11.25
CA ASP A 50 -0.92 -4.89 -12.06
C ASP A 50 -1.93 -5.76 -11.32
N ILE A 51 -1.71 -5.99 -10.04
CA ILE A 51 -2.57 -6.86 -9.25
C ILE A 51 -3.93 -6.22 -9.00
N THR A 52 -3.95 -4.93 -8.67
CA THR A 52 -5.18 -4.25 -8.28
C THR A 52 -5.91 -3.61 -9.44
N GLY A 53 -5.21 -3.33 -10.54
CA GLY A 53 -5.78 -2.58 -11.65
C GLY A 53 -5.97 -1.10 -11.36
N ILE A 54 -5.40 -0.61 -10.26
CA ILE A 54 -5.52 0.78 -9.86
C ILE A 54 -4.16 1.45 -10.05
N HIS A 55 -4.17 2.66 -10.62
CA HIS A 55 -2.94 3.39 -10.88
C HIS A 55 -2.14 3.57 -9.59
N GLN A 56 -0.83 3.33 -9.67
CA GLN A 56 0.02 3.35 -8.48
C GLN A 56 0.03 4.71 -7.78
N ARG A 57 -0.22 5.79 -8.51
CA ARG A 57 -0.31 7.11 -7.89
C ARG A 57 -1.40 7.12 -6.80
N ILE A 58 -2.51 6.46 -7.08
CA ILE A 58 -3.61 6.38 -6.11
C ILE A 58 -3.24 5.47 -4.96
N LEU A 59 -2.65 4.32 -5.28
CA LEU A 59 -2.27 3.35 -4.26
C LEU A 59 -1.21 3.90 -3.32
N ARG A 60 -0.27 4.68 -3.86
CA ARG A 60 0.84 5.21 -3.07
C ARG A 60 0.43 6.34 -2.13
N ALA A 61 -0.71 6.95 -2.39
CA ALA A 61 -1.13 8.08 -1.58
C ALA A 61 -1.21 7.68 -0.12
N ASN A 62 -0.49 8.41 0.72
CA ASN A 62 -0.49 8.16 2.16
C ASN A 62 -1.58 9.01 2.78
N VAL A 63 -2.81 8.58 2.55
CA VAL A 63 -4.01 9.31 2.96
C VAL A 63 -4.52 8.74 4.27
N ASP A 64 -4.86 9.61 5.18
CA ASP A 64 -5.36 9.22 6.47
C ASP A 64 -6.57 10.10 6.77
N ASN A 65 -7.58 9.52 7.38
CA ASN A 65 -8.78 10.27 7.75
C ASN A 65 -8.55 11.16 8.95
N ARG A 66 -7.44 10.98 9.65
CA ARG A 66 -7.11 11.83 10.78
C ARG A 66 -6.55 13.15 10.27
N PRO A 67 -6.82 14.24 10.98
CA PRO A 67 -6.19 15.50 10.63
C PRO A 67 -4.67 15.37 10.67
N VAL A 68 -4.01 15.90 9.66
CA VAL A 68 -2.56 15.91 9.64
C VAL A 68 -2.08 17.00 10.60
N PRO A 69 -1.15 16.67 11.51
CA PRO A 69 -0.61 17.71 12.39
C PRO A 69 -0.04 18.86 11.57
N ALA A 70 -0.25 20.07 12.05
CA ALA A 70 0.16 21.24 11.30
C ALA A 70 1.66 21.30 11.08
N ASP A 71 2.41 20.72 11.99
CA ASP A 71 3.86 20.70 11.91
C ASP A 71 4.38 19.55 11.09
N ASN A 72 3.52 18.75 10.55
CA ASN A 72 3.93 17.62 9.77
C ASN A 72 4.19 18.07 8.35
N PRO A 73 5.44 18.33 8.02
CA PRO A 73 5.73 18.79 6.68
C PRO A 73 5.54 17.71 5.66
#